data_3919d5d093c557ae036c02cbb4c3738d
#
_entry.id   3919d5d093c557ae036c02cbb4c3738d
#
_cell.length_a   1.000
_cell.length_b   1.000
_cell.length_c   1.000
_cell.angle_alpha   90.00
_cell.angle_beta   90.00
_cell.angle_gamma   90.00
#
_symmetry.space_group_name_H-M   'P 1'
#
loop_
_entity.id
_entity.type
_entity.pdbx_description
1 polymer ?
#
loop_
_entity_poly.entity_id
_entity_poly.type
_entity_poly.pdbx_seq_one_letter_code
_entity_poly.pdbx_strand_id
1 'polypeptide(L)'
;MAKAKLTKLLKNSYVKTILLGVILLGAVFAFWFGLRLGLRTDYPLLAVASGSMTPTLNVGDLIIVQGVPNYNDLYAAPAPDGTIIVFHKPSDTEELIVHRGINKVDENGTWFFQTKGDNNLTPDYWVGDGTLNGLISQRLLVGKVVAVVPWVGNVPLFIRTPSGLLLI
;
A
#
# COMPACT_ATOMS: atom_id res chain seq x y z
N MET A 1 28.25 39.02 -16.16
CA MET A 1 29.11 37.82 -16.33
C MET A 1 28.41 36.50 -16.04
N ALA A 2 27.61 36.37 -14.97
CA ALA A 2 26.94 35.09 -14.59
C ALA A 2 25.96 34.56 -15.63
N LYS A 3 25.09 35.42 -16.23
CA LYS A 3 24.12 35.02 -17.27
C LYS A 3 24.77 34.41 -18.53
N ALA A 4 25.90 35.00 -18.97
CA ALA A 4 26.62 34.51 -20.16
C ALA A 4 27.31 33.13 -19.91
N LYS A 5 27.81 32.87 -18.70
CA LYS A 5 28.32 31.54 -18.31
C LYS A 5 27.23 30.49 -18.25
N LEU A 6 26.05 30.83 -17.70
CA LEU A 6 24.90 29.93 -17.60
C LEU A 6 24.36 29.53 -18.99
N THR A 7 24.23 30.49 -19.91
CA THR A 7 23.79 30.20 -21.29
C THR A 7 24.79 29.33 -22.05
N LYS A 8 26.10 29.49 -21.81
CA LYS A 8 27.12 28.63 -22.42
C LYS A 8 27.10 27.20 -21.87
N LEU A 9 26.87 27.05 -20.56
CA LEU A 9 26.67 25.73 -19.91
C LEU A 9 25.43 25.02 -20.46
N LEU A 10 24.30 25.72 -20.59
CA LEU A 10 23.05 25.17 -21.10
C LEU A 10 23.09 24.83 -22.59
N LYS A 11 24.09 25.30 -23.36
CA LYS A 11 24.30 24.89 -24.75
C LYS A 11 25.06 23.55 -24.88
N ASN A 12 25.74 23.11 -23.83
CA ASN A 12 26.48 21.84 -23.83
C ASN A 12 25.48 20.66 -23.78
N SER A 13 25.59 19.71 -24.72
CA SER A 13 24.73 18.54 -24.82
C SER A 13 24.78 17.68 -23.57
N TYR A 14 25.95 17.46 -22.99
CA TYR A 14 26.09 16.69 -21.74
C TYR A 14 25.37 17.33 -20.55
N VAL A 15 25.47 18.67 -20.46
CA VAL A 15 24.78 19.42 -19.39
C VAL A 15 23.26 19.29 -19.52
N LYS A 16 22.74 19.36 -20.75
CA LYS A 16 21.32 19.15 -21.02
C LYS A 16 20.84 17.75 -20.64
N THR A 17 21.62 16.72 -20.99
CA THR A 17 21.30 15.33 -20.66
C THR A 17 21.30 15.09 -19.16
N ILE A 18 22.31 15.61 -18.45
CA ILE A 18 22.36 15.51 -16.97
C ILE A 18 21.16 16.25 -16.35
N LEU A 19 20.88 17.47 -16.82
CA LEU A 19 19.74 18.26 -16.32
C LEU A 19 18.40 17.55 -16.53
N LEU A 20 18.21 16.96 -17.72
CA LEU A 20 17.02 16.16 -18.03
C LEU A 20 16.90 14.96 -17.07
N GLY A 21 18.01 14.24 -16.83
CA GLY A 21 18.05 13.13 -15.87
C GLY A 21 17.66 13.56 -14.45
N VAL A 22 18.20 14.69 -13.98
CA VAL A 22 17.87 15.25 -12.67
C VAL A 22 16.39 15.64 -12.57
N ILE A 23 15.85 16.27 -13.64
CA ILE A 23 14.43 16.64 -13.69
C ILE A 23 13.54 15.40 -13.67
N LEU A 24 13.86 14.36 -14.45
CA LEU A 24 13.09 13.12 -14.46
C LEU A 24 13.11 12.41 -13.09
N LEU A 25 14.29 12.29 -12.47
CA LEU A 25 14.39 11.74 -11.12
C LEU A 25 13.60 12.57 -10.12
N GLY A 26 13.73 13.90 -10.16
CA GLY A 26 12.98 14.81 -9.30
C GLY A 26 11.45 14.65 -9.47
N ALA A 27 10.98 14.48 -10.69
CA ALA A 27 9.57 14.23 -10.99
C ALA A 27 9.08 12.90 -10.41
N VAL A 28 9.87 11.82 -10.51
CA VAL A 28 9.55 10.52 -9.92
C VAL A 28 9.44 10.63 -8.39
N PHE A 29 10.43 11.26 -7.75
CA PHE A 29 10.41 11.49 -6.31
C PHE A 29 9.21 12.36 -5.89
N ALA A 30 8.96 13.47 -6.58
CA ALA A 30 7.83 14.36 -6.30
C ALA A 30 6.48 13.61 -6.44
N PHE A 31 6.33 12.77 -7.46
CA PHE A 31 5.16 11.94 -7.66
C PHE A 31 4.96 10.95 -6.50
N TRP A 32 6.03 10.21 -6.13
CA TRP A 32 5.97 9.23 -5.04
C TRP A 32 5.64 9.86 -3.69
N PHE A 33 6.35 10.95 -3.33
CA PHE A 33 6.07 11.68 -2.10
C PHE A 33 4.67 12.33 -2.13
N GLY A 34 4.24 12.83 -3.29
CA GLY A 34 2.88 13.36 -3.48
C GLY A 34 1.81 12.30 -3.22
N LEU A 35 2.00 11.07 -3.69
CA LEU A 35 1.10 9.95 -3.39
C LEU A 35 1.06 9.64 -1.89
N ARG A 36 2.22 9.53 -1.23
CA ARG A 36 2.30 9.24 0.22
C ARG A 36 1.59 10.32 1.05
N LEU A 37 1.83 11.58 0.74
CA LEU A 37 1.20 12.71 1.43
C LEU A 37 -0.30 12.80 1.15
N GLY A 38 -0.70 12.64 -0.11
CA GLY A 38 -2.10 12.72 -0.53
C GLY A 38 -2.95 11.58 0.01
N LEU A 39 -2.40 10.37 0.01
CA LEU A 39 -3.05 9.17 0.53
C LEU A 39 -2.79 8.93 2.03
N ARG A 40 -1.92 9.72 2.65
CA ARG A 40 -1.62 9.65 4.10
C ARG A 40 -1.19 8.25 4.55
N THR A 41 -0.39 7.56 3.76
CA THR A 41 0.12 6.22 4.07
C THR A 41 1.53 6.04 3.50
N ASP A 42 2.33 5.23 4.16
CA ASP A 42 3.66 4.86 3.68
C ASP A 42 3.61 3.87 2.51
N TYR A 43 2.48 3.19 2.34
CA TYR A 43 2.26 2.15 1.34
C TYR A 43 1.08 2.49 0.41
N PRO A 44 1.17 3.56 -0.41
CA PRO A 44 0.05 4.03 -1.24
C PRO A 44 -0.36 3.06 -2.34
N LEU A 45 0.56 2.19 -2.79
CA LEU A 45 0.36 1.23 -3.87
C LEU A 45 0.90 -0.14 -3.43
N LEU A 46 0.08 -1.17 -3.51
CA LEU A 46 0.45 -2.55 -3.19
C LEU A 46 -0.06 -3.52 -4.27
N ALA A 47 0.76 -4.54 -4.58
CA ALA A 47 0.33 -5.63 -5.46
C ALA A 47 -0.24 -6.78 -4.63
N VAL A 48 -1.39 -7.28 -5.03
CA VAL A 48 -2.03 -8.45 -4.41
C VAL A 48 -1.26 -9.72 -4.78
N ALA A 49 -0.67 -10.37 -3.77
CA ALA A 49 0.21 -11.52 -3.96
C ALA A 49 -0.44 -12.88 -3.63
N SER A 50 -1.62 -12.89 -2.99
CA SER A 50 -2.31 -14.10 -2.58
C SER A 50 -3.79 -14.11 -2.95
N GLY A 51 -4.42 -15.28 -3.00
CA GLY A 51 -5.81 -15.43 -3.35
C GLY A 51 -6.80 -15.35 -2.18
N SER A 52 -6.38 -14.93 -0.99
CA SER A 52 -7.25 -14.88 0.21
C SER A 52 -8.44 -13.94 0.07
N MET A 53 -8.37 -12.98 -0.84
CA MET A 53 -9.41 -11.98 -1.10
C MET A 53 -10.19 -12.21 -2.40
N THR A 54 -9.98 -13.32 -3.07
CA THR A 54 -10.77 -13.66 -4.27
C THR A 54 -12.25 -13.92 -3.91
N PRO A 55 -13.19 -13.53 -4.78
CA PRO A 55 -13.01 -12.88 -6.09
C PRO A 55 -12.88 -11.35 -6.02
N THR A 56 -12.95 -10.74 -4.83
CA THR A 56 -12.97 -9.27 -4.67
C THR A 56 -11.65 -8.63 -5.11
N LEU A 57 -10.53 -9.24 -4.72
CA LEU A 57 -9.18 -8.89 -5.19
C LEU A 57 -8.50 -10.15 -5.71
N ASN A 58 -7.93 -10.06 -6.90
CA ASN A 58 -7.24 -11.18 -7.54
C ASN A 58 -5.73 -11.01 -7.46
N VAL A 59 -5.01 -12.13 -7.49
CA VAL A 59 -3.54 -12.08 -7.60
C VAL A 59 -3.14 -11.30 -8.85
N GLY A 60 -2.23 -10.35 -8.68
CA GLY A 60 -1.80 -9.45 -9.77
C GLY A 60 -2.58 -8.15 -9.87
N ASP A 61 -3.60 -7.92 -9.05
CA ASP A 61 -4.23 -6.60 -8.95
C ASP A 61 -3.30 -5.63 -8.22
N LEU A 62 -3.34 -4.35 -8.62
CA LEU A 62 -2.71 -3.25 -7.89
C LEU A 62 -3.79 -2.55 -7.08
N ILE A 63 -3.62 -2.45 -5.78
CA ILE A 63 -4.54 -1.75 -4.89
C ILE A 63 -3.98 -0.37 -4.51
N ILE A 64 -4.86 0.62 -4.42
CA ILE A 64 -4.56 1.95 -3.91
C ILE A 64 -5.04 2.00 -2.47
N VAL A 65 -4.11 2.31 -1.57
CA VAL A 65 -4.33 2.33 -0.13
C VAL A 65 -4.32 3.77 0.38
N GLN A 66 -5.29 4.10 1.22
CA GLN A 66 -5.40 5.38 1.89
C GLN A 66 -5.35 5.18 3.41
N GLY A 67 -4.53 5.96 4.10
CA GLY A 67 -4.48 5.99 5.56
C GLY A 67 -5.84 6.36 6.18
N VAL A 68 -6.09 5.90 7.38
CA VAL A 68 -7.36 6.08 8.09
C VAL A 68 -7.18 7.12 9.19
N PRO A 69 -7.60 8.38 8.99
CA PRO A 69 -7.47 9.42 10.01
C PRO A 69 -8.49 9.27 11.15
N ASN A 70 -9.62 8.61 10.88
CA ASN A 70 -10.67 8.35 11.85
C ASN A 70 -11.17 6.91 11.71
N TYR A 71 -10.92 6.07 12.69
CA TYR A 71 -11.30 4.66 12.68
C TYR A 71 -12.82 4.44 12.81
N ASN A 72 -13.57 5.44 13.28
CA ASN A 72 -15.04 5.39 13.26
C ASN A 72 -15.59 5.25 11.84
N ASP A 73 -14.89 5.81 10.83
CA ASP A 73 -15.32 5.81 9.43
C ASP A 73 -15.08 4.46 8.73
N LEU A 74 -14.39 3.52 9.39
CA LEU A 74 -14.25 2.16 8.87
C LEU A 74 -15.55 1.39 9.10
N TYR A 75 -16.19 1.00 8.01
CA TYR A 75 -17.37 0.16 8.09
C TYR A 75 -16.97 -1.31 8.19
N ALA A 76 -17.27 -1.94 9.32
CA ALA A 76 -16.98 -3.34 9.58
C ALA A 76 -18.23 -4.18 9.33
N ALA A 77 -18.15 -5.06 8.33
CA ALA A 77 -19.23 -5.98 7.94
C ALA A 77 -18.63 -7.16 7.13
N PRO A 78 -19.32 -8.31 7.06
CA PRO A 78 -18.96 -9.37 6.14
C PRO A 78 -18.96 -8.90 4.67
N ALA A 79 -18.34 -9.70 3.79
CA ALA A 79 -18.40 -9.47 2.35
C ALA A 79 -19.85 -9.41 1.85
N PRO A 80 -20.16 -8.54 0.88
CA PRO A 80 -19.25 -7.67 0.13
C PRO A 80 -19.00 -6.30 0.77
N ASP A 81 -19.69 -5.93 1.85
CA ASP A 81 -19.88 -4.55 2.29
C ASP A 81 -18.77 -3.98 3.16
N GLY A 82 -18.14 -4.78 4.03
CA GLY A 82 -17.12 -4.30 4.97
C GLY A 82 -15.89 -3.70 4.27
N THR A 83 -15.29 -2.71 4.90
CA THR A 83 -14.07 -2.06 4.41
C THR A 83 -12.91 -3.06 4.30
N ILE A 84 -12.23 -3.10 3.16
CA ILE A 84 -10.98 -3.85 3.01
C ILE A 84 -9.85 -3.01 3.61
N ILE A 85 -9.15 -3.58 4.58
CA ILE A 85 -8.08 -2.92 5.33
C ILE A 85 -6.74 -3.58 5.05
N VAL A 86 -5.68 -2.77 5.14
CA VAL A 86 -4.29 -3.18 5.05
C VAL A 86 -3.65 -2.97 6.41
N PHE A 87 -2.94 -3.97 6.90
CA PHE A 87 -2.33 -3.91 8.23
C PHE A 87 -1.05 -4.74 8.28
N HIS A 88 -0.18 -4.42 9.24
CA HIS A 88 1.00 -5.20 9.57
C HIS A 88 0.60 -6.50 10.27
N LYS A 89 1.13 -7.62 9.83
CA LYS A 89 0.91 -8.91 10.47
C LYS A 89 1.47 -8.90 11.91
N PRO A 90 0.67 -9.24 12.94
CA PRO A 90 1.12 -9.14 14.32
C PRO A 90 2.36 -9.96 14.68
N SER A 91 2.57 -11.10 14.00
CA SER A 91 3.72 -11.99 14.21
C SER A 91 4.95 -11.61 13.37
N ASP A 92 4.77 -10.75 12.35
CA ASP A 92 5.83 -10.30 11.45
C ASP A 92 5.44 -8.96 10.84
N THR A 93 5.89 -7.87 11.44
CA THR A 93 5.50 -6.50 11.05
C THR A 93 6.04 -6.05 9.68
N GLU A 94 6.96 -6.79 9.09
CA GLU A 94 7.42 -6.54 7.71
C GLU A 94 6.41 -7.09 6.67
N GLU A 95 5.57 -8.06 7.06
CA GLU A 95 4.53 -8.61 6.21
C GLU A 95 3.25 -7.78 6.30
N LEU A 96 2.72 -7.38 5.14
CA LEU A 96 1.44 -6.69 5.02
C LEU A 96 0.34 -7.67 4.63
N ILE A 97 -0.77 -7.60 5.36
CA ILE A 97 -1.99 -8.37 5.11
C ILE A 97 -3.08 -7.45 4.59
N VAL A 98 -3.83 -7.96 3.61
CA VAL A 98 -5.00 -7.26 3.03
C VAL A 98 -6.22 -8.14 3.22
N HIS A 99 -7.06 -7.84 4.21
CA HIS A 99 -8.30 -8.57 4.51
C HIS A 99 -9.45 -7.61 4.77
N ARG A 100 -10.66 -8.13 4.81
CA ARG A 100 -11.86 -7.36 5.14
C ARG A 100 -12.02 -7.23 6.64
N GLY A 101 -12.28 -5.99 7.13
CA GLY A 101 -12.72 -5.75 8.50
C GLY A 101 -14.18 -6.18 8.65
N ILE A 102 -14.42 -7.29 9.35
CA ILE A 102 -15.76 -7.87 9.51
C ILE A 102 -16.45 -7.48 10.81
N ASN A 103 -15.69 -7.08 11.81
CA ASN A 103 -16.17 -6.55 13.08
C ASN A 103 -15.17 -5.55 13.65
N LYS A 104 -15.64 -4.63 14.49
CA LYS A 104 -14.77 -3.71 15.23
C LYS A 104 -15.30 -3.48 16.63
N VAL A 105 -14.39 -3.32 17.59
CA VAL A 105 -14.69 -3.08 19.00
C VAL A 105 -13.83 -1.92 19.49
N ASP A 106 -14.41 -1.02 20.26
CA ASP A 106 -13.69 0.03 20.99
C ASP A 106 -13.41 -0.44 22.42
N GLU A 107 -12.15 -0.56 22.77
CA GLU A 107 -11.69 -0.87 24.12
C GLU A 107 -10.92 0.33 24.68
N ASN A 108 -11.58 1.12 25.50
CA ASN A 108 -11.01 2.30 26.15
C ASN A 108 -10.38 3.32 25.17
N GLY A 109 -11.04 3.59 24.05
CA GLY A 109 -10.56 4.50 23.02
C GLY A 109 -9.54 3.91 22.04
N THR A 110 -9.29 2.60 22.13
CA THR A 110 -8.48 1.86 21.16
C THR A 110 -9.36 0.94 20.33
N TRP A 111 -9.36 1.14 19.02
CA TRP A 111 -10.10 0.28 18.10
C TRP A 111 -9.35 -1.02 17.82
N PHE A 112 -10.11 -2.13 17.91
CA PHE A 112 -9.69 -3.47 17.53
C PHE A 112 -10.59 -3.98 16.41
N PHE A 113 -9.99 -4.69 15.44
CA PHE A 113 -10.70 -5.15 14.24
C PHE A 113 -10.56 -6.67 14.11
N GLN A 114 -11.69 -7.34 13.87
CA GLN A 114 -11.68 -8.70 13.39
C GLN A 114 -11.62 -8.68 11.87
N THR A 115 -10.71 -9.45 11.31
CA THR A 115 -10.49 -9.52 9.88
C THR A 115 -10.83 -10.89 9.32
N LYS A 116 -11.09 -10.93 8.01
CA LYS A 116 -11.29 -12.16 7.28
C LYS A 116 -10.93 -11.95 5.79
N GLY A 117 -10.19 -12.87 5.22
CA GLY A 117 -10.07 -12.96 3.77
C GLY A 117 -11.40 -13.40 3.15
N ASP A 118 -11.82 -12.78 2.06
CA ASP A 118 -13.12 -13.07 1.42
C ASP A 118 -13.22 -14.54 0.96
N ASN A 119 -12.09 -15.15 0.62
CA ASN A 119 -11.97 -16.55 0.22
C ASN A 119 -11.70 -17.50 1.40
N ASN A 120 -11.53 -17.00 2.61
CA ASN A 120 -11.26 -17.83 3.77
C ASN A 120 -12.58 -18.38 4.34
N LEU A 121 -12.56 -19.59 4.91
CA LEU A 121 -13.75 -20.19 5.51
C LEU A 121 -14.10 -19.52 6.86
N THR A 122 -13.07 -19.21 7.65
CA THR A 122 -13.23 -18.69 9.01
C THR A 122 -12.65 -17.28 9.14
N PRO A 123 -13.13 -16.47 10.10
CA PRO A 123 -12.43 -15.24 10.50
C PRO A 123 -11.00 -15.54 10.94
N ASP A 124 -10.14 -14.53 10.78
CA ASP A 124 -8.76 -14.62 11.23
C ASP A 124 -8.68 -14.58 12.76
N TYR A 125 -7.70 -15.26 13.31
CA TYR A 125 -7.34 -15.19 14.72
C TYR A 125 -5.87 -14.85 14.86
N TRP A 126 -5.59 -13.60 15.17
CA TRP A 126 -4.23 -13.07 15.22
C TRP A 126 -3.62 -13.21 16.62
N VAL A 127 -2.35 -13.59 16.65
CA VAL A 127 -1.55 -13.68 17.88
C VAL A 127 -0.27 -12.86 17.67
N GLY A 128 0.10 -12.07 18.68
CA GLY A 128 1.29 -11.23 18.63
C GLY A 128 1.07 -9.87 19.25
N ASP A 129 2.06 -9.00 19.10
CA ASP A 129 1.95 -7.63 19.62
C ASP A 129 0.88 -6.84 18.84
N GLY A 130 0.09 -6.08 19.61
CA GLY A 130 -1.03 -5.32 19.05
C GLY A 130 -2.27 -6.14 18.76
N THR A 131 -2.46 -7.29 19.43
CA THR A 131 -3.68 -8.08 19.33
C THR A 131 -4.44 -8.12 20.66
N LEU A 132 -5.75 -8.28 20.57
CA LEU A 132 -6.65 -8.54 21.69
C LEU A 132 -7.67 -9.60 21.28
N ASN A 133 -7.65 -10.76 21.93
CA ASN A 133 -8.58 -11.87 21.65
C ASN A 133 -8.68 -12.25 20.18
N GLY A 134 -7.55 -12.23 19.46
CA GLY A 134 -7.50 -12.55 18.04
C GLY A 134 -7.80 -11.38 17.10
N LEU A 135 -8.16 -10.21 17.60
CA LEU A 135 -8.36 -8.99 16.84
C LEU A 135 -7.08 -8.18 16.73
N ILE A 136 -6.90 -7.43 15.65
CA ILE A 136 -5.78 -6.50 15.47
C ILE A 136 -6.13 -5.11 15.99
N SER A 137 -5.17 -4.44 16.63
CA SER A 137 -5.38 -3.05 17.07
C SER A 137 -5.19 -2.06 15.91
N GLN A 138 -5.82 -0.90 16.05
CA GLN A 138 -5.70 0.23 15.12
C GLN A 138 -4.26 0.63 14.82
N ARG A 139 -3.31 0.39 15.72
CA ARG A 139 -1.89 0.74 15.54
C ARG A 139 -1.18 -0.10 14.48
N LEU A 140 -1.71 -1.27 14.17
CA LEU A 140 -1.22 -2.13 13.10
C LEU A 140 -1.78 -1.73 11.72
N LEU A 141 -2.84 -0.90 11.69
CA LEU A 141 -3.47 -0.48 10.44
C LEU A 141 -2.54 0.45 9.65
N VAL A 142 -2.37 0.11 8.38
CA VAL A 142 -1.68 0.93 7.37
C VAL A 142 -2.69 1.81 6.63
N GLY A 143 -3.89 1.29 6.37
CA GLY A 143 -4.92 2.02 5.66
C GLY A 143 -6.07 1.15 5.18
N LYS A 144 -6.91 1.73 4.34
CA LYS A 144 -8.02 1.07 3.64
C LYS A 144 -7.80 1.07 2.14
N VAL A 145 -8.29 0.06 1.46
CA VAL A 145 -8.30 0.00 0.00
C VAL A 145 -9.38 0.94 -0.52
N VAL A 146 -8.99 1.87 -1.40
CA VAL A 146 -9.88 2.87 -2.00
C VAL A 146 -10.10 2.67 -3.49
N ALA A 147 -9.18 1.98 -4.17
CA ALA A 147 -9.33 1.60 -5.58
C ALA A 147 -8.51 0.36 -5.91
N VAL A 148 -8.91 -0.31 -6.97
CA VAL A 148 -8.25 -1.50 -7.51
C VAL A 148 -8.00 -1.27 -9.00
N VAL A 149 -6.77 -1.55 -9.45
CA VAL A 149 -6.40 -1.53 -10.86
C VAL A 149 -6.04 -2.96 -11.26
N PRO A 150 -6.90 -3.67 -11.99
CA PRO A 150 -6.68 -5.06 -12.33
C PRO A 150 -5.40 -5.25 -13.17
N TRP A 151 -4.67 -6.36 -12.91
CA TRP A 151 -3.50 -6.84 -13.67
C TRP A 151 -2.22 -6.01 -13.53
N VAL A 152 -2.27 -4.75 -13.15
CA VAL A 152 -1.08 -3.85 -13.08
C VAL A 152 -0.08 -4.30 -12.02
N GLY A 153 -0.55 -4.93 -10.96
CA GLY A 153 0.28 -5.51 -9.90
C GLY A 153 1.15 -6.69 -10.35
N ASN A 154 0.88 -7.29 -11.52
CA ASN A 154 1.74 -8.35 -12.06
C ASN A 154 3.15 -7.84 -12.40
N VAL A 155 3.31 -6.56 -12.75
CA VAL A 155 4.63 -5.98 -13.08
C VAL A 155 5.59 -6.06 -11.90
N PRO A 156 5.29 -5.48 -10.71
CA PRO A 156 6.17 -5.61 -9.55
C PRO A 156 6.29 -7.04 -9.03
N LEU A 157 5.25 -7.88 -9.16
CA LEU A 157 5.34 -9.29 -8.78
C LEU A 157 6.32 -10.04 -9.67
N PHE A 158 6.27 -9.83 -11.00
CA PHE A 158 7.19 -10.45 -11.95
C PHE A 158 8.65 -10.06 -11.66
N ILE A 159 8.93 -8.78 -11.39
CA ILE A 159 10.28 -8.30 -11.06
C ILE A 159 10.86 -9.01 -9.82
N ARG A 160 10.02 -9.42 -8.88
CA ARG A 160 10.45 -10.16 -7.68
C ARG A 160 10.72 -11.65 -7.93
N THR A 161 10.36 -12.19 -9.09
CA THR A 161 10.69 -13.58 -9.43
C THR A 161 12.14 -13.71 -9.89
N PRO A 162 12.79 -14.88 -9.71
CA PRO A 162 14.15 -15.11 -10.24
C PRO A 162 14.25 -14.85 -11.76
N SER A 163 13.21 -15.18 -12.51
CA SER A 163 13.13 -14.93 -13.96
C SER A 163 13.05 -13.44 -14.30
N GLY A 164 12.37 -12.64 -13.46
CA GLY A 164 12.27 -11.19 -13.63
C GLY A 164 13.57 -10.48 -13.31
N LEU A 165 14.30 -10.94 -12.28
CA LEU A 165 15.61 -10.40 -11.89
C LEU A 165 16.70 -10.62 -12.95
N LEU A 166 16.58 -11.63 -13.81
CA LEU A 166 17.54 -11.92 -14.91
C LEU A 166 17.32 -11.00 -16.14
N LEU A 167 16.23 -10.23 -16.18
CA LEU A 167 15.90 -9.32 -17.29
C LEU A 167 16.23 -7.86 -16.98
N ILE A 168 16.76 -7.54 -15.81
CA ILE A 168 17.23 -6.22 -15.40
C ILE A 168 18.74 -6.22 -15.25
#